data_14a634dbb995b68f4fd56c428479a9aa
#
_entry.id   14a634dbb995b68f4fd56c428479a9aa
#
_cell.length_a   1.000
_cell.length_b   1.000
_cell.length_c   1.000
_cell.angle_alpha   90.00
_cell.angle_beta   90.00
_cell.angle_gamma   90.00
#
_symmetry.space_group_name_H-M   'P 1'
#
loop_
_entity.id
_entity.type
_entity.pdbx_description
1 polymer ?
#
loop_
_entity_poly.entity_id
_entity_poly.type
_entity_poly.pdbx_seq_one_letter_code
_entity_poly.pdbx_strand_id
1 'polypeptide(L)'
;MKIGMICFTARGTSICRLLCRRFRDTGTECTGYVPQRFWKPEWEAEGIKPQDKSLSEWTGSMFEEKRALVFIGAAGIAVRAIAPFVRDKMTDPPVVAVDEAGHF
;
A
#
# COMPACT_ATOMS: atom_id res chain seq x y z
N MET A 1 -8.51 3.46 -11.82
CA MET A 1 -7.16 3.32 -11.22
C MET A 1 -7.20 2.29 -10.12
N LYS A 2 -6.15 1.50 -10.01
CA LYS A 2 -6.02 0.50 -8.94
C LYS A 2 -4.92 0.95 -7.98
N ILE A 3 -5.18 0.85 -6.69
CA ILE A 3 -4.24 1.24 -5.65
C ILE A 3 -3.83 0.02 -4.83
N GLY A 4 -2.54 -0.13 -4.59
CA GLY A 4 -1.99 -1.05 -3.61
C GLY A 4 -1.42 -0.24 -2.47
N MET A 5 -1.89 -0.48 -1.25
CA MET A 5 -1.47 0.26 -0.07
C MET A 5 -0.84 -0.71 0.92
N ILE A 6 0.26 -0.33 1.54
CA ILE A 6 0.94 -1.19 2.51
C ILE A 6 1.31 -0.40 3.76
N CYS A 7 1.22 -1.05 4.91
CA CYS A 7 1.60 -0.47 6.19
C CYS A 7 2.41 -1.49 7.00
N PHE A 8 3.01 -1.03 8.08
CA PHE A 8 4.00 -1.82 8.82
C PHE A 8 3.76 -1.88 10.32
N THR A 9 2.84 -1.07 10.85
CA THR A 9 2.59 -0.94 12.29
C THR A 9 1.09 -1.03 12.58
N ALA A 10 0.75 -1.16 13.87
CA ALA A 10 -0.65 -1.15 14.30
C ALA A 10 -1.33 0.17 13.93
N ARG A 11 -0.64 1.28 14.15
CA ARG A 11 -1.18 2.61 13.82
C ARG A 11 -1.37 2.75 12.31
N GLY A 12 -0.37 2.32 11.52
CA GLY A 12 -0.47 2.31 10.07
C GLY A 12 -1.62 1.45 9.57
N THR A 13 -1.91 0.35 10.26
CA THR A 13 -3.04 -0.53 9.92
C THR A 13 -4.36 0.21 10.01
N SER A 14 -4.56 1.00 11.08
CA SER A 14 -5.78 1.80 11.22
C SER A 14 -5.91 2.82 10.11
N ILE A 15 -4.81 3.49 9.76
CA ILE A 15 -4.78 4.47 8.67
C ILE A 15 -5.08 3.80 7.34
N CYS A 16 -4.47 2.63 7.09
CA CYS A 16 -4.65 1.87 5.86
C CYS A 16 -6.13 1.51 5.66
N ARG A 17 -6.78 1.01 6.70
CA ARG A 17 -8.20 0.65 6.62
C ARG A 17 -9.07 1.86 6.31
N LEU A 18 -8.80 2.99 6.96
CA LEU A 18 -9.55 4.22 6.73
C LEU A 18 -9.39 4.71 5.30
N LEU A 19 -8.15 4.79 4.82
CA LEU A 19 -7.86 5.29 3.48
C LEU A 19 -8.42 4.38 2.39
N CYS A 20 -8.31 3.07 2.56
CA CYS A 20 -8.87 2.12 1.60
C CYS A 20 -10.38 2.30 1.48
N ARG A 21 -11.07 2.49 2.61
CA ARG A 21 -12.51 2.72 2.61
C ARG A 21 -12.84 4.01 1.84
N ARG A 22 -12.09 5.08 2.10
CA ARG A 22 -12.31 6.37 1.43
C ARG A 22 -12.13 6.27 -0.08
N PHE A 23 -11.08 5.59 -0.53
CA PHE A 23 -10.86 5.39 -1.96
C PHE A 23 -11.96 4.56 -2.60
N ARG A 24 -12.38 3.50 -1.94
CA ARG A 24 -13.45 2.63 -2.47
C ARG A 24 -14.78 3.37 -2.55
N ASP A 25 -15.05 4.26 -1.60
CA ASP A 25 -16.26 5.08 -1.63
C ASP A 25 -16.30 6.00 -2.84
N THR A 26 -15.15 6.34 -3.41
CA THR A 26 -15.07 7.15 -4.62
C THR A 26 -15.05 6.32 -5.90
N GLY A 27 -15.22 5.01 -5.79
CA GLY A 27 -15.19 4.11 -6.94
C GLY A 27 -13.80 3.66 -7.35
N THR A 28 -12.77 3.98 -6.57
CA THR A 28 -11.39 3.56 -6.85
C THR A 28 -11.13 2.20 -6.22
N GLU A 29 -10.59 1.25 -6.99
CA GLU A 29 -10.21 -0.04 -6.45
C GLU A 29 -8.97 0.13 -5.59
N CYS A 30 -9.09 -0.20 -4.32
CA CYS A 30 -7.98 -0.09 -3.37
C CYS A 30 -7.87 -1.38 -2.56
N THR A 31 -6.67 -1.98 -2.55
CA THR A 31 -6.36 -3.13 -1.71
C THR A 31 -5.30 -2.70 -0.71
N GLY A 32 -5.58 -2.91 0.56
CA GLY A 32 -4.64 -2.61 1.64
C GLY A 32 -3.95 -3.89 2.10
N TYR A 33 -2.66 -3.77 2.42
CA TYR A 33 -1.87 -4.89 2.91
C TYR A 33 -1.31 -4.51 4.27
N VAL A 34 -1.67 -5.29 5.28
CA VAL A 34 -1.31 -5.01 6.67
C VAL A 34 -0.47 -6.15 7.23
N PRO A 35 0.37 -5.90 8.25
CA PRO A 35 1.13 -6.99 8.87
C PRO A 35 0.21 -8.13 9.31
N GLN A 36 0.62 -9.35 9.02
CA GLN A 36 -0.18 -10.54 9.29
C GLN A 36 -0.64 -10.63 10.73
N ARG A 37 0.20 -10.21 11.68
CA ARG A 37 -0.10 -10.25 13.10
C ARG A 37 -1.24 -9.33 13.52
N PHE A 38 -1.57 -8.33 12.70
CA PHE A 38 -2.68 -7.40 12.99
C PHE A 38 -3.92 -7.71 12.17
N TRP A 39 -3.79 -8.49 11.11
CA TRP A 39 -4.88 -8.75 10.19
C TRP A 39 -5.98 -9.60 10.82
N LYS A 40 -7.22 -9.32 10.44
CA LYS A 40 -8.39 -10.10 10.86
C LYS A 40 -9.18 -10.56 9.64
N PRO A 41 -9.69 -11.80 9.66
CA PRO A 41 -10.41 -12.35 8.49
C PRO A 41 -11.60 -11.50 8.03
N GLU A 42 -12.29 -10.85 8.95
CA GLU A 42 -13.44 -10.00 8.59
C GLU A 42 -13.04 -8.78 7.76
N TRP A 43 -11.77 -8.41 7.75
CA TRP A 43 -11.29 -7.27 6.97
C TRP A 43 -11.16 -7.58 5.48
N GLU A 44 -11.23 -8.84 5.10
CA GLU A 44 -11.14 -9.20 3.68
C GLU A 44 -12.26 -8.57 2.86
N ALA A 45 -13.46 -8.48 3.43
CA ALA A 45 -14.58 -7.82 2.77
C ALA A 45 -14.33 -6.33 2.57
N GLU A 46 -13.43 -5.73 3.35
CA GLU A 46 -13.03 -4.33 3.20
C GLU A 46 -11.92 -4.14 2.18
N GLY A 47 -11.41 -5.21 1.58
CA GLY A 47 -10.27 -5.13 0.66
C GLY A 47 -8.93 -5.07 1.38
N ILE A 48 -8.86 -5.55 2.62
CA ILE A 48 -7.64 -5.59 3.41
C ILE A 48 -7.11 -7.02 3.48
N LYS A 49 -5.86 -7.20 3.10
CA LYS A 49 -5.23 -8.52 3.03
C LYS A 49 -4.02 -8.59 3.97
N PRO A 50 -3.69 -9.79 4.46
CA PRO A 50 -2.46 -9.95 5.23
C PRO A 50 -1.27 -9.87 4.29
N GLN A 51 -0.22 -9.16 4.72
CA GLN A 51 1.03 -9.09 3.97
C GLN A 51 1.90 -10.28 4.39
N ASP A 52 2.06 -11.21 3.49
CA ASP A 52 2.81 -12.45 3.73
C ASP A 52 4.06 -12.57 2.85
N LYS A 53 4.31 -11.59 1.99
CA LYS A 53 5.46 -11.55 1.10
C LYS A 53 6.52 -10.61 1.63
N SER A 54 7.73 -10.72 1.12
CA SER A 54 8.74 -9.70 1.41
C SER A 54 8.29 -8.36 0.79
N LEU A 55 8.81 -7.28 1.33
CA LEU A 55 8.48 -5.95 0.79
C LEU A 55 8.91 -5.85 -0.68
N SER A 56 10.05 -6.43 -1.03
CA SER A 56 10.53 -6.44 -2.41
C SER A 56 9.57 -7.18 -3.35
N GLU A 57 9.10 -8.35 -2.94
CA GLU A 57 8.13 -9.12 -3.73
C GLU A 57 6.83 -8.38 -3.89
N TRP A 58 6.33 -7.79 -2.80
CA TRP A 58 5.10 -7.01 -2.85
C TRP A 58 5.22 -5.84 -3.81
N THR A 59 6.31 -5.08 -3.69
CA THR A 59 6.55 -3.90 -4.53
C THR A 59 6.64 -4.29 -6.00
N GLY A 60 7.38 -5.36 -6.30
CA GLY A 60 7.49 -5.88 -7.66
C GLY A 60 6.14 -6.27 -8.25
N SER A 61 5.30 -6.93 -7.46
CA SER A 61 3.96 -7.32 -7.90
C SER A 61 3.10 -6.09 -8.21
N MET A 62 3.18 -5.05 -7.38
CA MET A 62 2.42 -3.81 -7.60
C MET A 62 2.86 -3.10 -8.88
N PHE A 63 4.17 -3.05 -9.13
CA PHE A 63 4.70 -2.49 -10.38
C PHE A 63 4.23 -3.29 -11.58
N GLU A 64 4.26 -4.62 -11.50
CA GLU A 64 3.83 -5.50 -12.57
C GLU A 64 2.35 -5.31 -12.89
N GLU A 65 1.52 -5.14 -11.87
CA GLU A 65 0.08 -4.91 -12.03
C GLU A 65 -0.24 -3.46 -12.37
N LYS A 66 0.76 -2.60 -12.42
CA LYS A 66 0.61 -1.17 -12.71
C LYS A 66 -0.33 -0.47 -11.73
N ARG A 67 -0.27 -0.85 -10.47
CA ARG A 67 -1.05 -0.21 -9.41
C ARG A 67 -0.32 1.02 -8.91
N ALA A 68 -1.08 2.05 -8.55
CA ALA A 68 -0.51 3.14 -7.78
C ALA A 68 -0.14 2.60 -6.39
N LEU A 69 1.04 2.96 -5.88
CA LEU A 69 1.54 2.46 -4.61
C LEU A 69 1.42 3.52 -3.53
N VAL A 70 0.88 3.13 -2.39
CA VAL A 70 0.81 4.00 -1.21
C VAL A 70 1.51 3.27 -0.06
N PHE A 71 2.58 3.89 0.45
CA PHE A 71 3.32 3.38 1.60
C PHE A 71 2.93 4.19 2.83
N ILE A 72 2.44 3.53 3.85
CA ILE A 72 2.13 4.18 5.12
C ILE A 72 3.28 3.92 6.08
N GLY A 73 4.13 4.92 6.27
CA GLY A 73 5.35 4.80 7.06
C GLY A 73 6.39 5.80 6.60
N ALA A 74 7.64 5.58 7.01
CA ALA A 74 8.73 6.48 6.65
C ALA A 74 8.99 6.48 5.14
N ALA A 75 9.16 7.67 4.57
CA ALA A 75 9.42 7.82 3.14
C ALA A 75 10.66 7.03 2.67
N GLY A 76 11.67 6.89 3.53
CA GLY A 76 12.86 6.12 3.21
C GLY A 76 12.58 4.65 2.90
N ILE A 77 11.56 4.07 3.53
CA ILE A 77 11.15 2.69 3.24
C ILE A 77 10.62 2.61 1.81
N ALA A 78 9.78 3.57 1.42
CA ALA A 78 9.22 3.60 0.07
C ALA A 78 10.32 3.75 -0.98
N VAL A 79 11.23 4.69 -0.77
CA VAL A 79 12.33 4.94 -1.72
C VAL A 79 13.17 3.68 -1.92
N ARG A 80 13.56 3.01 -0.83
CA ARG A 80 14.35 1.78 -0.92
C ARG A 80 13.59 0.64 -1.57
N ALA A 81 12.29 0.55 -1.30
CA ALA A 81 11.47 -0.53 -1.84
C ALA A 81 11.29 -0.41 -3.35
N ILE A 82 11.09 0.79 -3.87
CA ILE A 82 10.82 0.99 -5.30
C ILE A 82 12.08 1.06 -6.15
N ALA A 83 13.23 1.40 -5.56
CA ALA A 83 14.46 1.64 -6.32
C ALA A 83 14.80 0.56 -7.35
N PRO A 84 14.71 -0.75 -7.03
CA PRO A 84 15.01 -1.79 -8.02
C PRO A 84 14.06 -1.87 -9.20
N PHE A 85 12.87 -1.28 -9.07
CA PHE A 85 11.79 -1.44 -10.05
C PHE A 85 11.55 -0.19 -10.90
N VAL A 86 12.11 0.94 -10.51
CA VAL A 86 11.93 2.19 -11.26
C VAL A 86 12.62 2.06 -12.63
N ARG A 87 11.87 2.32 -13.68
CA ARG A 87 12.35 2.22 -15.08
C ARG A 87 12.20 3.54 -15.83
N ASP A 88 10.98 4.06 -15.85
CA ASP A 88 10.62 5.19 -16.70
C ASP A 88 9.48 5.96 -16.03
N LYS A 89 9.69 7.24 -15.78
CA LYS A 89 8.69 8.08 -15.13
C LYS A 89 7.37 8.19 -15.91
N MET A 90 7.38 7.85 -17.19
CA MET A 90 6.18 7.89 -18.02
C MET A 90 5.35 6.62 -17.94
N THR A 91 5.96 5.49 -17.58
CA THR A 91 5.29 4.19 -17.54
C THR A 91 5.22 3.60 -16.14
N ASP A 92 6.06 4.06 -15.23
CA ASP A 92 6.03 3.57 -13.84
C ASP A 92 4.78 4.07 -13.12
N PRO A 93 4.23 3.27 -12.19
CA PRO A 93 3.08 3.70 -11.42
C PRO A 93 3.45 4.83 -10.46
N PRO A 94 2.50 5.70 -10.12
CA PRO A 94 2.74 6.72 -9.11
C PRO A 94 2.95 6.09 -7.72
N VAL A 95 3.81 6.72 -6.93
CA VAL A 95 4.15 6.25 -5.58
C VAL A 95 3.97 7.40 -4.60
N VAL A 96 3.26 7.14 -3.52
CA VAL A 96 3.01 8.12 -2.46
C VAL A 96 3.41 7.51 -1.12
N ALA A 97 4.09 8.29 -0.29
CA ALA A 97 4.38 7.91 1.08
C ALA A 97 3.55 8.78 2.02
N VAL A 98 2.89 8.16 2.97
CA VAL A 98 2.07 8.83 3.99
C VAL A 98 2.65 8.47 5.34
N ASP A 99 2.98 9.45 6.18
CA ASP A 99 3.50 9.13 7.50
C ASP A 99 2.35 8.66 8.43
N GLU A 100 2.73 8.07 9.56
CA GLU A 100 1.74 7.49 10.48
C GLU A 100 0.94 8.55 11.24
N ALA A 101 1.32 9.80 11.17
CA ALA A 101 0.54 10.91 11.69
C ALA A 101 -0.48 11.42 10.67
N GLY A 102 -0.46 10.86 9.46
CA GLY A 102 -1.39 11.24 8.38
C GLY A 102 -0.96 12.48 7.61
N HIS A 103 0.29 12.89 7.73
CA HIS A 103 0.83 14.00 6.95
C HIS A 103 1.43 13.51 5.64
N PHE A 104 1.39 14.35 4.65
CA PHE A 104 1.91 14.03 3.31
C PHE A 104 3.05 14.94 2.94
#